data_cda34748311d75a29443322328b23e2b
#
_entry.id   cda34748311d75a29443322328b23e2b
#
_cell.length_a   1.000
_cell.length_b   1.000
_cell.length_c   1.000
_cell.angle_alpha   90.00
_cell.angle_beta   90.00
_cell.angle_gamma   90.00
#
_symmetry.space_group_name_H-M   'P 1'
#
loop_
_entity.id
_entity.type
_entity.pdbx_description
1 polymer ?
#
loop_
_entity_poly.entity_id
_entity_poly.type
_entity_poly.pdbx_seq_one_letter_code
_entity_poly.pdbx_strand_id
1 'polypeptide(L)'
;MDSPPAPVEQFARTHFRSIEDLQVFVACLDSRERWWDAVAMAREVGITQSAARKALDRLARGNLLDIRLTGDVRYRFGPAGTKRTN
;
A
#
# COMPACT_ATOMS: atom_id res chain seq x y z
N MET A 1 -10.35 29.29 6.17
CA MET A 1 -10.19 29.04 5.88
C MET A 1 -10.22 28.15 5.50
N ASP A 2 -10.63 27.86 5.21
CA ASP A 2 -10.67 26.83 5.02
C ASP A 2 -10.79 26.47 3.73
N SER A 3 -9.85 26.14 3.06
CA SER A 3 -9.94 25.61 1.78
C SER A 3 -10.45 24.25 1.84
N PRO A 4 -11.09 23.77 0.82
CA PRO A 4 -11.52 22.38 0.77
C PRO A 4 -10.31 21.49 0.74
N PRO A 5 -10.42 20.27 1.23
CA PRO A 5 -9.31 19.37 1.20
C PRO A 5 -8.89 19.07 -0.23
N ALA A 6 -7.61 18.88 -0.42
CA ALA A 6 -7.11 18.48 -1.72
C ALA A 6 -7.65 17.12 -2.08
N PRO A 7 -7.76 16.80 -3.36
CA PRO A 7 -8.21 15.46 -3.78
C PRO A 7 -7.39 14.34 -3.15
N VAL A 8 -6.11 14.60 -2.94
CA VAL A 8 -5.26 13.61 -2.31
C VAL A 8 -5.67 13.36 -0.87
N GLU A 9 -6.07 14.39 -0.14
CA GLU A 9 -6.52 14.23 1.22
C GLU A 9 -7.80 13.44 1.28
N GLN A 10 -8.71 13.68 0.37
CA GLN A 10 -9.95 12.94 0.33
C GLN A 10 -9.70 11.49 -0.01
N PHE A 11 -8.80 11.24 -0.95
CA PHE A 11 -8.43 9.90 -1.31
C PHE A 11 -7.86 9.16 -0.10
N ALA A 12 -6.97 9.81 0.63
CA ALA A 12 -6.37 9.21 1.80
C ALA A 12 -7.41 8.86 2.86
N ARG A 13 -8.36 9.74 3.11
CA ARG A 13 -9.38 9.45 4.10
C ARG A 13 -10.27 8.29 3.71
N THR A 14 -10.46 8.11 2.43
CA THR A 14 -11.29 7.03 1.94
C THR A 14 -10.58 5.69 2.00
N HIS A 15 -9.28 5.68 1.70
CA HIS A 15 -8.56 4.44 1.49
C HIS A 15 -7.62 4.06 2.63
N PHE A 16 -7.23 5.01 3.47
CA PHE A 16 -6.24 4.72 4.51
C PHE A 16 -6.85 4.88 5.88
N ARG A 17 -6.66 3.86 6.70
CA ARG A 17 -7.20 3.90 8.05
C ARG A 17 -6.25 4.50 9.05
N SER A 18 -4.99 4.55 8.73
CA SER A 18 -3.99 5.05 9.67
C SER A 18 -2.86 5.68 8.88
N ILE A 19 -1.99 6.36 9.61
CA ILE A 19 -0.83 6.96 9.01
C ILE A 19 0.09 5.86 8.48
N GLU A 20 0.10 4.71 9.10
CA GLU A 20 0.91 3.59 8.64
C GLU A 20 0.46 3.11 7.27
N ASP A 21 -0.84 3.07 7.04
CA ASP A 21 -1.36 2.70 5.73
C ASP A 21 -0.84 3.66 4.67
N LEU A 22 -0.87 4.95 4.96
CA LEU A 22 -0.39 5.95 4.04
C LEU A 22 1.11 5.81 3.80
N GLN A 23 1.87 5.60 4.85
CA GLN A 23 3.31 5.45 4.73
C GLN A 23 3.67 4.24 3.87
N VAL A 24 2.97 3.14 4.07
CA VAL A 24 3.20 1.94 3.29
C VAL A 24 2.84 2.17 1.83
N PHE A 25 1.74 2.85 1.59
CA PHE A 25 1.34 3.13 0.21
C PHE A 25 2.38 4.01 -0.49
N VAL A 26 2.89 5.02 0.19
CA VAL A 26 3.89 5.91 -0.39
C VAL A 26 5.16 5.13 -0.71
N ALA A 27 5.58 4.23 0.17
CA ALA A 27 6.76 3.41 -0.10
C ALA A 27 6.55 2.56 -1.34
N CYS A 28 5.38 1.98 -1.50
CA CYS A 28 5.07 1.20 -2.69
C CYS A 28 5.07 2.07 -3.94
N LEU A 29 4.53 3.28 -3.82
CA LEU A 29 4.46 4.19 -4.94
C LEU A 29 5.85 4.64 -5.38
N ASP A 30 6.73 4.86 -4.43
CA ASP A 30 8.11 5.29 -4.75
C ASP A 30 8.88 4.19 -5.47
N SER A 31 8.56 2.94 -5.26
CA SER A 31 9.25 1.82 -5.91
C SER A 31 8.20 0.93 -6.57
N ARG A 32 7.57 1.44 -7.60
CA ARG A 32 6.40 0.82 -8.21
C ARG A 32 6.59 -0.61 -8.67
N GLU A 33 7.77 -0.95 -9.10
CA GLU A 33 7.99 -2.27 -9.66
C GLU A 33 8.51 -3.26 -8.65
N ARG A 34 8.72 -2.82 -7.45
CA ARG A 34 9.27 -3.69 -6.43
C ARG A 34 8.15 -4.49 -5.76
N TRP A 35 8.41 -5.76 -5.52
CA TRP A 35 7.52 -6.60 -4.73
C TRP A 35 7.99 -6.53 -3.28
N TRP A 36 7.06 -6.23 -2.39
CA TRP A 36 7.38 -6.04 -0.98
C TRP A 36 6.81 -7.17 -0.15
N ASP A 37 7.55 -7.61 0.85
CA ASP A 37 6.96 -8.45 1.89
C ASP A 37 6.86 -7.62 3.15
N ALA A 38 6.22 -8.17 4.18
CA ALA A 38 6.00 -7.42 5.41
C ALA A 38 7.30 -7.07 6.12
N VAL A 39 8.29 -7.94 6.03
CA VAL A 39 9.57 -7.69 6.69
C VAL A 39 10.28 -6.50 6.05
N ALA A 40 10.37 -6.50 4.73
CA ALA A 40 11.04 -5.42 4.02
C ALA A 40 10.30 -4.11 4.23
N MET A 41 8.97 -4.15 4.17
CA MET A 41 8.17 -2.95 4.35
C MET A 41 8.32 -2.41 5.77
N ALA A 42 8.33 -3.28 6.77
CA ALA A 42 8.48 -2.85 8.14
C ALA A 42 9.80 -2.10 8.33
N ARG A 43 10.86 -2.59 7.71
CA ARG A 43 12.13 -1.92 7.80
C ARG A 43 12.13 -0.60 7.07
N GLU A 44 11.53 -0.56 5.92
CA GLU A 44 11.53 0.65 5.09
C GLU A 44 10.79 1.78 5.80
N VAL A 45 9.67 1.46 6.41
CA VAL A 45 8.80 2.46 7.00
C VAL A 45 9.07 2.69 8.48
N GLY A 46 9.73 1.75 9.12
CA GLY A 46 10.04 1.87 10.56
C GLY A 46 8.87 1.48 11.45
N ILE A 47 8.13 0.45 11.08
CA ILE A 47 7.01 -0.03 11.87
C ILE A 47 7.20 -1.53 12.12
N THR A 48 6.33 -2.13 12.90
CA THR A 48 6.44 -3.56 13.19
C THR A 48 6.02 -4.37 11.97
N GLN A 49 6.48 -5.62 11.90
CA GLN A 49 6.06 -6.51 10.83
C GLN A 49 4.55 -6.69 10.83
N SER A 50 3.96 -6.80 12.00
CA SER A 50 2.52 -6.99 12.11
C SER A 50 1.77 -5.78 11.55
N ALA A 51 2.22 -4.58 11.86
CA ALA A 51 1.60 -3.37 11.35
C ALA A 51 1.78 -3.27 9.83
N ALA A 52 2.97 -3.62 9.34
CA ALA A 52 3.24 -3.57 7.92
C ALA A 52 2.34 -4.54 7.17
N ARG A 53 2.20 -5.76 7.70
CA ARG A 53 1.37 -6.74 7.05
C ARG A 53 -0.09 -6.33 7.01
N LYS A 54 -0.59 -5.80 8.12
CA LYS A 54 -1.96 -5.34 8.16
C LYS A 54 -2.21 -4.21 7.17
N ALA A 55 -1.27 -3.28 7.07
CA ALA A 55 -1.40 -2.19 6.14
C ALA A 55 -1.38 -2.68 4.70
N LEU A 56 -0.44 -3.58 4.38
CA LEU A 56 -0.35 -4.13 3.04
C LEU A 56 -1.63 -4.88 2.68
N ASP A 57 -2.17 -5.65 3.61
CA ASP A 57 -3.42 -6.38 3.37
C ASP A 57 -4.59 -5.44 3.14
N ARG A 58 -4.69 -4.37 3.93
CA ARG A 58 -5.78 -3.42 3.75
C ARG A 58 -5.68 -2.73 2.39
N LEU A 59 -4.48 -2.35 2.00
CA LEU A 59 -4.30 -1.70 0.70
C LEU A 59 -4.60 -2.65 -0.44
N ALA A 60 -4.23 -3.91 -0.31
CA ALA A 60 -4.53 -4.89 -1.34
C ALA A 60 -6.02 -5.14 -1.44
N ARG A 61 -6.72 -5.18 -0.31
CA ARG A 61 -8.17 -5.35 -0.33
C ARG A 61 -8.86 -4.15 -0.96
N GLY A 62 -8.27 -2.98 -0.82
CA GLY A 62 -8.79 -1.78 -1.45
C GLY A 62 -8.40 -1.66 -2.90
N ASN A 63 -7.76 -2.68 -3.44
CA ASN A 63 -7.36 -2.73 -4.85
C ASN A 63 -6.31 -1.68 -5.21
N LEU A 64 -5.51 -1.29 -4.25
CA LEU A 64 -4.41 -0.35 -4.48
C LEU A 64 -3.09 -1.06 -4.70
N LEU A 65 -2.99 -2.31 -4.27
CA LEU A 65 -1.78 -3.11 -4.44
C LEU A 65 -2.14 -4.45 -5.07
N ASP A 66 -1.23 -4.92 -5.90
CA ASP A 66 -1.31 -6.27 -6.44
C ASP A 66 -0.67 -7.22 -5.44
N ILE A 67 -1.14 -8.45 -5.37
CA ILE A 67 -0.64 -9.41 -4.42
C ILE A 67 -0.21 -10.67 -5.14
N ARG A 68 0.90 -11.24 -4.72
CA ARG A 68 1.39 -12.47 -5.28
C ARG A 68 1.53 -13.50 -4.16
N LEU A 69 0.95 -14.65 -4.36
CA LEU A 69 0.89 -15.68 -3.35
C LEU A 69 1.77 -16.89 -3.62
N THR A 70 2.73 -16.76 -4.49
CA THR A 70 3.60 -17.86 -4.83
C THR A 70 4.71 -17.96 -3.82
N GLY A 71 4.69 -18.91 -2.97
CA GLY A 71 5.67 -19.00 -1.91
C GLY A 71 5.35 -17.95 -0.86
N ASP A 72 6.17 -16.92 -0.76
CA ASP A 72 5.90 -15.84 0.19
C ASP A 72 4.86 -14.90 -0.37
N VAL A 73 4.11 -14.29 0.52
CA VAL A 73 3.14 -13.29 0.12
C VAL A 73 3.87 -11.99 -0.16
N ARG A 74 3.67 -11.44 -1.34
CA ARG A 74 4.32 -10.20 -1.74
C ARG A 74 3.31 -9.25 -2.34
N TYR A 75 3.62 -7.96 -2.23
CA TYR A 75 2.71 -6.89 -2.65
C TYR A 75 3.46 -5.90 -3.52
N ARG A 76 2.77 -5.35 -4.50
CA ARG A 76 3.37 -4.37 -5.41
C ARG A 76 2.35 -3.29 -5.72
N PHE A 77 2.83 -2.08 -6.01
CA PHE A 77 1.96 -0.97 -6.35
C PHE A 77 1.10 -1.31 -7.57
N GLY A 78 -0.15 -0.93 -7.49
CA GLY A 78 -1.09 -1.10 -8.60
C GLY A 78 -2.20 -2.05 -8.23
N PRO A 79 -3.33 -1.91 -8.84
CA PRO A 79 -4.46 -2.78 -8.52
C PRO A 79 -4.21 -4.19 -9.03
N ALA A 80 -4.83 -5.13 -8.36
CA ALA A 80 -4.72 -6.52 -8.75
C ALA A 80 -5.26 -6.69 -10.15
N GLY A 81 -4.60 -7.51 -10.93
CA GLY A 81 -5.04 -7.77 -12.28
C GLY A 81 -4.62 -6.74 -13.31
N THR A 82 -3.88 -5.73 -12.89
CA THR A 82 -3.43 -4.73 -13.81
C THR A 82 -2.68 -5.29 -14.95
N LYS A 83 -1.96 -6.36 -14.70
CA LYS A 83 -1.17 -6.86 -15.72
C LYS A 83 -1.95 -7.38 -16.81
N ARG A 84 -3.16 -7.64 -16.70
CA ARG A 84 -3.79 -8.15 -17.74
C ARG A 84 -4.28 -7.26 -18.61
N THR A 85 -3.97 -6.33 -18.66
CA THR A 85 -4.52 -5.52 -19.44
C THR A 85 -4.17 -5.61 -20.63
N ASN A 86 -3.93 -5.79 -21.11
CA ASN A 86 -3.62 -5.85 -22.14
C ASN A 86 -3.82 -5.82 -22.74
#